data_6f28d25727319fb7c86e5a43cc3702aa
#
_entry.id   6f28d25727319fb7c86e5a43cc3702aa
#
_cell.length_a   1.000
_cell.length_b   1.000
_cell.length_c   1.000
_cell.angle_alpha   90.00
_cell.angle_beta   90.00
_cell.angle_gamma   90.00
#
_symmetry.space_group_name_H-M   'P 1'
#
loop_
_entity.id
_entity.type
_entity.pdbx_description
1 polymer ?
#
loop_
_entity_poly.entity_id
_entity_poly.type
_entity_poly.pdbx_seq_one_letter_code
_entity_poly.pdbx_strand_id
1 'polypeptide(L)'
;MLDIKSLSASIDGKKILEGFDLKIKPGEVHAIMGPNGSGKSTLANVLTGKNGYEIEGQVLYQGKDLLNLPIEERAQKGLFMAFQYPLEIAGVNTNNFLKTSLNTIRKVRGQKELDSLDFLKLVKTKTKNLKIDEKILSRQLNVGFSGGEKKKNEILQMTILEPKLAILDETDSGLDIDALRIVSDGVNALRSKERSFLIITHYQRLLDYIKPDFVHVLVDGKIAKTGCGELAVELEKVGYEKMGANK
;
A
#
# COMPACT_ATOMS: atom_id res chain seq x y z
N MET A 1 -3.58 0.88 14.93
CA MET A 1 -3.98 1.06 13.53
C MET A 1 -4.54 -0.23 12.95
N LEU A 2 -3.75 -1.29 12.81
CA LEU A 2 -4.10 -2.62 12.32
C LEU A 2 -3.68 -3.67 13.35
N ASP A 3 -4.56 -4.65 13.64
CA ASP A 3 -4.27 -5.78 14.53
C ASP A 3 -4.80 -7.07 13.86
N ILE A 4 -3.87 -7.93 13.45
CA ILE A 4 -4.14 -9.18 12.76
C ILE A 4 -3.81 -10.31 13.71
N LYS A 5 -4.75 -11.22 13.91
CA LYS A 5 -4.60 -12.36 14.81
C LYS A 5 -4.97 -13.67 14.14
N SER A 6 -4.01 -14.57 14.07
CA SER A 6 -4.13 -15.93 13.54
C SER A 6 -4.79 -15.96 12.15
N LEU A 7 -4.46 -14.97 11.28
CA LEU A 7 -5.03 -14.88 9.95
C LEU A 7 -4.54 -16.04 9.08
N SER A 8 -5.48 -16.82 8.59
CA SER A 8 -5.24 -17.83 7.55
C SER A 8 -6.04 -17.46 6.31
N ALA A 9 -5.46 -17.65 5.14
CA ALA A 9 -6.12 -17.40 3.87
C ALA A 9 -5.79 -18.50 2.85
N SER A 10 -6.84 -19.02 2.22
CA SER A 10 -6.76 -20.04 1.17
C SER A 10 -7.38 -19.53 -0.12
N ILE A 11 -6.91 -20.03 -1.25
CA ILE A 11 -7.51 -19.86 -2.58
C ILE A 11 -7.49 -21.21 -3.30
N ASP A 12 -8.61 -21.61 -3.89
CA ASP A 12 -8.76 -22.90 -4.57
C ASP A 12 -8.28 -24.10 -3.71
N GLY A 13 -8.62 -24.07 -2.40
CA GLY A 13 -8.23 -25.09 -1.43
C GLY A 13 -6.74 -25.07 -1.03
N LYS A 14 -5.92 -24.20 -1.62
CA LYS A 14 -4.51 -24.05 -1.25
C LYS A 14 -4.34 -22.98 -0.19
N LYS A 15 -3.84 -23.36 0.98
CA LYS A 15 -3.52 -22.42 2.06
C LYS A 15 -2.27 -21.61 1.72
N ILE A 16 -2.36 -20.29 1.82
CA ILE A 16 -1.27 -19.36 1.46
C ILE A 16 -0.79 -18.57 2.68
N LEU A 17 -1.71 -18.15 3.56
CA LEU A 17 -1.36 -17.60 4.87
C LEU A 17 -1.81 -18.59 5.93
N GLU A 18 -1.01 -18.77 6.97
CA GLU A 18 -1.28 -19.75 8.01
C GLU A 18 -0.95 -19.21 9.41
N GLY A 19 -2.01 -18.75 10.12
CA GLY A 19 -1.84 -18.22 11.48
C GLY A 19 -0.97 -16.96 11.52
N PHE A 20 -1.13 -16.08 10.54
CA PHE A 20 -0.34 -14.86 10.42
C PHE A 20 -0.77 -13.82 11.46
N ASP A 21 0.19 -13.34 12.25
CA ASP A 21 -0.01 -12.30 13.26
C ASP A 21 0.80 -11.06 12.92
N LEU A 22 0.16 -9.87 12.97
CA LEU A 22 0.84 -8.60 12.78
C LEU A 22 0.08 -7.48 13.49
N LYS A 23 0.81 -6.63 14.20
CA LYS A 23 0.24 -5.44 14.83
C LYS A 23 0.98 -4.19 14.37
N ILE A 24 0.24 -3.23 13.81
CA ILE A 24 0.73 -1.92 13.38
C ILE A 24 0.06 -0.86 14.24
N LYS A 25 0.83 -0.06 14.98
CA LYS A 25 0.31 1.08 15.73
C LYS A 25 0.16 2.30 14.81
N PRO A 26 -0.65 3.31 15.20
CA PRO A 26 -0.68 4.57 14.47
C PRO A 26 0.72 5.19 14.37
N GLY A 27 1.08 5.67 13.16
CA GLY A 27 2.36 6.30 12.87
C GLY A 27 3.50 5.36 12.50
N GLU A 28 3.35 4.05 12.69
CA GLU A 28 4.40 3.08 12.37
C GLU A 28 4.45 2.76 10.86
N VAL A 29 5.68 2.55 10.37
CA VAL A 29 5.98 2.06 9.03
C VAL A 29 6.55 0.66 9.15
N HIS A 30 5.82 -0.32 8.63
CA HIS A 30 6.22 -1.71 8.61
C HIS A 30 6.57 -2.15 7.19
N ALA A 31 7.62 -2.94 7.04
CA ALA A 31 7.96 -3.59 5.79
C ALA A 31 7.79 -5.10 5.92
N ILE A 32 7.23 -5.73 4.88
CA ILE A 32 7.19 -7.18 4.73
C ILE A 32 8.07 -7.56 3.55
N MET A 33 9.06 -8.36 3.82
CA MET A 33 9.98 -8.95 2.85
C MET A 33 9.80 -10.47 2.84
N GLY A 34 10.12 -11.11 1.74
CA GLY A 34 10.03 -12.57 1.63
C GLY A 34 10.15 -13.04 0.19
N PRO A 35 10.41 -14.34 -0.04
CA PRO A 35 10.51 -14.88 -1.38
C PRO A 35 9.18 -14.80 -2.14
N ASN A 36 9.25 -15.01 -3.46
CA ASN A 36 8.04 -15.10 -4.27
C ASN A 36 7.19 -16.29 -3.81
N GLY A 37 5.86 -16.08 -3.77
CA GLY A 37 4.94 -17.11 -3.29
C GLY A 37 4.80 -17.22 -1.76
N SER A 38 5.51 -16.41 -0.96
CA SER A 38 5.40 -16.46 0.51
C SER A 38 4.07 -15.95 1.08
N GLY A 39 3.20 -15.32 0.27
CA GLY A 39 1.88 -14.82 0.70
C GLY A 39 1.77 -13.31 0.84
N LYS A 40 2.80 -12.53 0.46
CA LYS A 40 2.82 -11.06 0.60
C LYS A 40 1.63 -10.37 -0.08
N SER A 41 1.43 -10.59 -1.38
CA SER A 41 0.30 -10.01 -2.12
C SER A 41 -1.05 -10.61 -1.71
N THR A 42 -1.07 -11.85 -1.21
CA THR A 42 -2.27 -12.44 -0.60
C THR A 42 -2.68 -11.64 0.63
N LEU A 43 -1.75 -11.29 1.51
CA LEU A 43 -2.03 -10.43 2.65
C LEU A 43 -2.63 -9.08 2.22
N ALA A 44 -2.01 -8.40 1.24
CA ALA A 44 -2.52 -7.13 0.72
C ALA A 44 -3.94 -7.27 0.15
N ASN A 45 -4.20 -8.32 -0.62
CA ASN A 45 -5.51 -8.62 -1.21
C ASN A 45 -6.58 -8.89 -0.14
N VAL A 46 -6.27 -9.69 0.87
CA VAL A 46 -7.18 -9.98 1.99
C VAL A 46 -7.53 -8.71 2.76
N LEU A 47 -6.53 -7.89 3.09
CA LEU A 47 -6.73 -6.63 3.81
C LEU A 47 -7.58 -5.63 3.01
N THR A 48 -7.45 -5.61 1.70
CA THR A 48 -8.23 -4.72 0.84
C THR A 48 -9.59 -5.27 0.43
N GLY A 49 -9.86 -6.56 0.70
CA GLY A 49 -11.17 -7.17 0.48
C GLY A 49 -11.36 -7.78 -0.91
N LYS A 50 -10.26 -8.13 -1.59
CA LYS A 50 -10.36 -8.85 -2.87
C LYS A 50 -11.07 -10.19 -2.66
N ASN A 51 -12.08 -10.46 -3.49
CA ASN A 51 -12.83 -11.71 -3.45
C ASN A 51 -11.99 -12.93 -3.86
N GLY A 52 -12.48 -14.13 -3.51
CA GLY A 52 -11.91 -15.40 -3.91
C GLY A 52 -11.01 -16.07 -2.87
N TYR A 53 -10.87 -15.46 -1.69
CA TYR A 53 -10.15 -16.07 -0.57
C TYR A 53 -11.11 -16.63 0.48
N GLU A 54 -10.82 -17.82 0.97
CA GLU A 54 -11.37 -18.36 2.21
C GLU A 54 -10.50 -17.85 3.35
N ILE A 55 -11.12 -17.12 4.30
CA ILE A 55 -10.39 -16.37 5.33
C ILE A 55 -10.82 -16.84 6.71
N GLU A 56 -9.86 -17.17 7.57
CA GLU A 56 -10.05 -17.48 8.99
C GLU A 56 -9.19 -16.54 9.83
N GLY A 57 -9.58 -16.35 11.10
CA GLY A 57 -8.88 -15.46 12.02
C GLY A 57 -9.56 -14.11 12.19
N GLN A 58 -8.84 -13.14 12.72
CA GLN A 58 -9.39 -11.81 13.03
C GLN A 58 -8.48 -10.71 12.46
N VAL A 59 -9.10 -9.70 11.86
CA VAL A 59 -8.41 -8.48 11.42
C VAL A 59 -9.17 -7.27 11.93
N LEU A 60 -8.57 -6.53 12.86
CA LEU A 60 -9.12 -5.28 13.37
C LEU A 60 -8.41 -4.08 12.75
N TYR A 61 -9.17 -3.19 12.14
CA TYR A 61 -8.70 -1.91 11.63
C TYR A 61 -9.35 -0.78 12.42
N GLN A 62 -8.54 0.02 13.10
CA GLN A 62 -9.00 1.06 14.03
C GLN A 62 -9.99 0.49 15.09
N GLY A 63 -9.72 -0.73 15.56
CA GLY A 63 -10.54 -1.41 16.57
C GLY A 63 -11.85 -2.03 16.06
N LYS A 64 -12.12 -1.97 14.74
CA LYS A 64 -13.32 -2.55 14.12
C LYS A 64 -12.94 -3.71 13.22
N ASP A 65 -13.81 -4.71 13.12
CA ASP A 65 -13.61 -5.84 12.22
C ASP A 65 -13.51 -5.35 10.78
N LEU A 66 -12.37 -5.67 10.14
CA LEU A 66 -12.11 -5.29 8.75
C LEU A 66 -12.71 -6.29 7.76
N LEU A 67 -12.73 -7.58 8.12
CA LEU A 67 -13.12 -8.63 7.18
C LEU A 67 -14.58 -8.52 6.75
N ASN A 68 -15.44 -8.03 7.64
CA ASN A 68 -16.88 -7.82 7.38
C ASN A 68 -17.19 -6.51 6.65
N LEU A 69 -16.20 -5.67 6.37
CA LEU A 69 -16.42 -4.40 5.65
C LEU A 69 -16.33 -4.60 4.13
N PRO A 70 -17.27 -4.06 3.35
CA PRO A 70 -17.16 -3.95 1.90
C PRO A 70 -15.90 -3.14 1.48
N ILE A 71 -15.40 -3.39 0.27
CA ILE A 71 -14.16 -2.76 -0.25
C ILE A 71 -14.25 -1.23 -0.19
N GLU A 72 -15.39 -0.67 -0.63
CA GLU A 72 -15.65 0.76 -0.64
C GLU A 72 -15.63 1.38 0.77
N GLU A 73 -16.15 0.67 1.77
CA GLU A 73 -16.09 1.14 3.15
C GLU A 73 -14.67 1.11 3.72
N ARG A 74 -13.87 0.10 3.38
CA ARG A 74 -12.46 0.05 3.74
C ARG A 74 -11.72 1.28 3.19
N ALA A 75 -11.93 1.60 1.91
CA ALA A 75 -11.33 2.78 1.27
C ALA A 75 -11.81 4.09 1.92
N GLN A 76 -13.11 4.24 2.17
CA GLN A 76 -13.69 5.42 2.85
C GLN A 76 -13.14 5.62 4.27
N LYS A 77 -12.85 4.53 4.98
CA LYS A 77 -12.21 4.57 6.31
C LYS A 77 -10.72 4.90 6.26
N GLY A 78 -10.17 5.03 5.05
CA GLY A 78 -8.78 5.45 4.83
C GLY A 78 -7.80 4.30 4.67
N LEU A 79 -8.25 3.13 4.26
CA LEU A 79 -7.37 2.08 3.74
C LEU A 79 -7.07 2.38 2.26
N PHE A 80 -5.81 2.36 1.87
CA PHE A 80 -5.36 2.58 0.50
C PHE A 80 -4.40 1.46 0.09
N MET A 81 -4.47 1.06 -1.17
CA MET A 81 -3.51 0.12 -1.74
C MET A 81 -2.91 0.70 -3.02
N ALA A 82 -1.59 0.74 -3.09
CA ALA A 82 -0.86 0.88 -4.32
C ALA A 82 -0.55 -0.52 -4.85
N PHE A 83 -1.01 -0.80 -6.07
CA PHE A 83 -0.97 -2.14 -6.66
C PHE A 83 0.39 -2.41 -7.31
N GLN A 84 0.78 -3.69 -7.34
CA GLN A 84 1.93 -4.12 -8.14
C GLN A 84 1.76 -3.74 -9.62
N TYR A 85 0.57 -3.94 -10.16
CA TYR A 85 0.17 -3.56 -11.52
C TYR A 85 -1.07 -2.67 -11.49
N PRO A 86 -0.91 -1.32 -11.53
CA PRO A 86 -2.05 -0.41 -11.51
C PRO A 86 -2.97 -0.60 -12.71
N LEU A 87 -4.26 -0.69 -12.43
CA LEU A 87 -5.28 -0.94 -13.44
C LEU A 87 -5.50 0.28 -14.36
N GLU A 88 -5.76 0.00 -15.62
CA GLU A 88 -6.23 1.00 -16.59
C GLU A 88 -7.75 1.05 -16.57
N ILE A 89 -8.33 2.25 -16.45
CA ILE A 89 -9.78 2.42 -16.47
C ILE A 89 -10.15 3.35 -17.61
N ALA A 90 -10.52 2.74 -18.75
CA ALA A 90 -10.94 3.46 -19.93
C ALA A 90 -12.23 4.27 -19.66
N GLY A 91 -12.32 5.47 -20.22
CA GLY A 91 -13.46 6.36 -20.06
C GLY A 91 -13.48 7.14 -18.74
N VAL A 92 -12.61 6.84 -17.78
CA VAL A 92 -12.54 7.54 -16.49
C VAL A 92 -11.37 8.55 -16.53
N ASN A 93 -11.68 9.84 -16.48
CA ASN A 93 -10.68 10.89 -16.40
C ASN A 93 -10.03 10.94 -15.02
N THR A 94 -8.68 11.00 -14.97
CA THR A 94 -7.89 10.97 -13.73
C THR A 94 -8.29 12.07 -12.74
N ASN A 95 -8.49 13.31 -13.22
CA ASN A 95 -8.88 14.43 -12.38
C ASN A 95 -10.27 14.24 -11.74
N ASN A 96 -11.24 13.77 -12.53
CA ASN A 96 -12.59 13.50 -12.05
C ASN A 96 -12.60 12.36 -11.03
N PHE A 97 -11.84 11.29 -11.30
CA PHE A 97 -11.67 10.18 -10.36
C PHE A 97 -11.14 10.66 -9.02
N LEU A 98 -10.04 11.43 -9.04
CA LEU A 98 -9.42 11.94 -7.82
C LEU A 98 -10.33 12.86 -7.02
N LYS A 99 -11.04 13.79 -7.70
CA LYS A 99 -11.96 14.72 -7.05
C LYS A 99 -13.11 13.98 -6.39
N THR A 100 -13.74 13.05 -7.11
CA THR A 100 -14.87 12.26 -6.61
C THR A 100 -14.45 11.41 -5.42
N SER A 101 -13.32 10.69 -5.54
CA SER A 101 -12.80 9.85 -4.46
C SER A 101 -12.46 10.67 -3.20
N LEU A 102 -11.78 11.80 -3.37
CA LEU A 102 -11.44 12.68 -2.25
C LEU A 102 -12.68 13.22 -1.57
N ASN A 103 -13.67 13.72 -2.32
CA ASN A 103 -14.89 14.28 -1.75
C ASN A 103 -15.74 13.22 -1.04
N THR A 104 -15.79 12.00 -1.57
CA THR A 104 -16.42 10.87 -0.89
C THR A 104 -15.77 10.58 0.47
N ILE A 105 -14.43 10.53 0.52
CA ILE A 105 -13.69 10.34 1.77
C ILE A 105 -13.91 11.51 2.73
N ARG A 106 -13.86 12.76 2.25
CA ARG A 106 -14.11 13.95 3.05
C ARG A 106 -15.50 13.95 3.69
N LYS A 107 -16.52 13.58 2.91
CA LYS A 107 -17.91 13.43 3.40
C LYS A 107 -18.00 12.44 4.55
N VAL A 108 -17.39 11.26 4.42
CA VAL A 108 -17.35 10.24 5.50
C VAL A 108 -16.61 10.74 6.75
N ARG A 109 -15.59 11.59 6.55
CA ARG A 109 -14.83 12.22 7.65
C ARG A 109 -15.54 13.44 8.26
N GLY A 110 -16.76 13.80 7.80
CA GLY A 110 -17.47 15.00 8.26
C GLY A 110 -16.85 16.33 7.79
N GLN A 111 -16.02 16.28 6.75
CA GLN A 111 -15.35 17.46 6.18
C GLN A 111 -16.15 18.00 5.00
N LYS A 112 -16.08 19.34 4.78
CA LYS A 112 -16.69 19.98 3.62
C LYS A 112 -16.07 19.47 2.32
N GLU A 113 -16.88 19.16 1.32
CA GLU A 113 -16.42 18.81 -0.02
C GLU A 113 -15.64 19.98 -0.65
N LEU A 114 -14.60 19.67 -1.42
CA LEU A 114 -13.85 20.66 -2.18
C LEU A 114 -14.59 21.01 -3.46
N ASP A 115 -14.72 22.28 -3.75
CA ASP A 115 -15.13 22.73 -5.08
C ASP A 115 -14.04 22.49 -6.13
N SER A 116 -14.30 22.85 -7.38
CA SER A 116 -13.35 22.57 -8.47
C SER A 116 -12.09 23.41 -8.39
N LEU A 117 -12.19 24.63 -7.88
CA LEU A 117 -11.04 25.54 -7.74
C LEU A 117 -10.10 25.10 -6.61
N ASP A 118 -10.63 24.80 -5.46
CA ASP A 118 -9.84 24.36 -4.30
C ASP A 118 -9.21 22.98 -4.57
N PHE A 119 -9.95 22.09 -5.23
CA PHE A 119 -9.39 20.82 -5.66
C PHE A 119 -8.22 21.00 -6.63
N LEU A 120 -8.34 21.86 -7.65
CA LEU A 120 -7.25 22.14 -8.60
C LEU A 120 -6.02 22.74 -7.91
N LYS A 121 -6.20 23.66 -6.95
CA LYS A 121 -5.09 24.21 -6.15
C LYS A 121 -4.37 23.11 -5.37
N LEU A 122 -5.14 22.22 -4.73
CA LEU A 122 -4.58 21.07 -3.98
C LEU A 122 -3.75 20.20 -4.91
N VAL A 123 -4.32 19.77 -6.04
CA VAL A 123 -3.66 18.85 -6.98
C VAL A 123 -2.40 19.48 -7.55
N LYS A 124 -2.43 20.76 -7.98
CA LYS A 124 -1.23 21.47 -8.46
C LYS A 124 -0.12 21.53 -7.40
N THR A 125 -0.48 21.71 -6.14
CA THR A 125 0.51 21.68 -5.05
C THR A 125 1.14 20.29 -4.91
N LYS A 126 0.32 19.23 -4.96
CA LYS A 126 0.80 17.84 -4.82
C LYS A 126 1.64 17.40 -6.01
N THR A 127 1.23 17.71 -7.25
CA THR A 127 2.01 17.39 -8.46
C THR A 127 3.35 18.10 -8.48
N LYS A 128 3.38 19.38 -8.10
CA LYS A 128 4.63 20.16 -7.99
C LYS A 128 5.59 19.53 -6.96
N ASN A 129 5.09 19.19 -5.79
CA ASN A 129 5.90 18.60 -4.70
C ASN A 129 6.49 17.24 -5.10
N LEU A 130 5.76 16.45 -5.85
CA LEU A 130 6.17 15.14 -6.35
C LEU A 130 6.92 15.20 -7.70
N LYS A 131 7.07 16.40 -8.29
CA LYS A 131 7.68 16.60 -9.63
C LYS A 131 6.98 15.75 -10.72
N ILE A 132 5.66 15.64 -10.64
CA ILE A 132 4.81 14.91 -11.59
C ILE A 132 4.26 15.91 -12.62
N ASP A 133 4.30 15.54 -13.90
CA ASP A 133 3.70 16.36 -14.98
C ASP A 133 2.17 16.42 -14.82
N GLU A 134 1.63 17.64 -14.74
CA GLU A 134 0.19 17.87 -14.60
C GLU A 134 -0.64 17.30 -15.75
N LYS A 135 -0.03 17.06 -16.93
CA LYS A 135 -0.71 16.43 -18.08
C LYS A 135 -1.34 15.07 -17.74
N ILE A 136 -0.82 14.37 -16.74
CA ILE A 136 -1.38 13.11 -16.26
C ILE A 136 -2.85 13.25 -15.83
N LEU A 137 -3.24 14.42 -15.33
CA LEU A 137 -4.57 14.70 -14.81
C LEU A 137 -5.65 14.78 -15.90
N SER A 138 -5.29 15.18 -17.11
CA SER A 138 -6.21 15.29 -18.24
C SER A 138 -6.42 13.96 -18.98
N ARG A 139 -5.59 12.96 -18.70
CA ARG A 139 -5.65 11.63 -19.33
C ARG A 139 -6.64 10.72 -18.62
N GLN A 140 -7.06 9.66 -19.29
CA GLN A 140 -7.82 8.58 -18.67
C GLN A 140 -6.94 7.83 -17.66
N LEU A 141 -7.56 7.34 -16.60
CA LEU A 141 -6.85 6.75 -15.46
C LEU A 141 -5.97 5.57 -15.90
N ASN A 142 -4.67 5.79 -15.87
CA ASN A 142 -3.60 4.86 -16.22
C ASN A 142 -3.58 4.38 -17.68
N VAL A 143 -4.53 4.78 -18.55
CA VAL A 143 -4.61 4.29 -19.92
C VAL A 143 -3.45 4.82 -20.76
N GLY A 144 -2.64 3.88 -21.30
CA GLY A 144 -1.45 4.20 -22.09
C GLY A 144 -0.34 4.87 -21.29
N PHE A 145 -0.34 4.76 -19.96
CA PHE A 145 0.77 5.21 -19.15
C PHE A 145 1.89 4.17 -19.18
N SER A 146 3.14 4.63 -19.17
CA SER A 146 4.28 3.77 -18.88
C SER A 146 4.19 3.20 -17.45
N GLY A 147 4.93 2.13 -17.16
CA GLY A 147 4.97 1.56 -15.80
C GLY A 147 5.33 2.60 -14.74
N GLY A 148 6.35 3.42 -15.01
CA GLY A 148 6.74 4.52 -14.12
C GLY A 148 5.68 5.59 -13.96
N GLU A 149 4.96 5.98 -15.02
CA GLU A 149 3.85 6.93 -14.96
C GLU A 149 2.69 6.38 -14.11
N LYS A 150 2.35 5.08 -14.25
CA LYS A 150 1.31 4.43 -13.44
C LYS A 150 1.66 4.49 -11.96
N LYS A 151 2.90 4.18 -11.58
CA LYS A 151 3.35 4.24 -10.19
C LYS A 151 3.34 5.67 -9.65
N LYS A 152 3.83 6.64 -10.43
CA LYS A 152 3.76 8.06 -10.05
C LYS A 152 2.32 8.52 -9.83
N ASN A 153 1.39 8.06 -10.69
CA ASN A 153 -0.03 8.36 -10.53
C ASN A 153 -0.63 7.74 -9.26
N GLU A 154 -0.24 6.52 -8.88
CA GLU A 154 -0.68 5.91 -7.60
C GLU A 154 -0.16 6.70 -6.40
N ILE A 155 1.09 7.13 -6.43
CA ILE A 155 1.64 7.97 -5.35
C ILE A 155 0.93 9.33 -5.30
N LEU A 156 0.59 9.92 -6.44
CA LEU A 156 -0.23 11.13 -6.47
C LEU A 156 -1.61 10.88 -5.84
N GLN A 157 -2.28 9.78 -6.19
CA GLN A 157 -3.55 9.38 -5.56
C GLN A 157 -3.39 9.25 -4.05
N MET A 158 -2.39 8.54 -3.57
CA MET A 158 -2.09 8.36 -2.15
C MET A 158 -1.91 9.71 -1.44
N THR A 159 -1.15 10.64 -2.03
CA THR A 159 -0.89 11.95 -1.43
C THR A 159 -2.10 12.89 -1.44
N ILE A 160 -3.04 12.72 -2.36
CA ILE A 160 -4.30 13.48 -2.43
C ILE A 160 -5.33 12.90 -1.46
N LEU A 161 -5.49 11.58 -1.43
CA LEU A 161 -6.51 10.90 -0.61
C LEU A 161 -6.14 10.83 0.87
N GLU A 162 -4.87 11.00 1.20
CA GLU A 162 -4.33 11.03 2.55
C GLU A 162 -4.86 9.90 3.44
N PRO A 163 -4.54 8.62 3.09
CA PRO A 163 -5.03 7.47 3.82
C PRO A 163 -4.52 7.42 5.26
N LYS A 164 -5.21 6.68 6.13
CA LYS A 164 -4.73 6.36 7.49
C LYS A 164 -3.78 5.17 7.48
N LEU A 165 -4.04 4.19 6.63
CA LEU A 165 -3.15 3.06 6.37
C LEU A 165 -2.97 2.90 4.86
N ALA A 166 -1.73 3.04 4.38
CA ALA A 166 -1.38 2.74 3.00
C ALA A 166 -0.63 1.41 2.93
N ILE A 167 -1.09 0.52 2.06
CA ILE A 167 -0.43 -0.72 1.69
C ILE A 167 0.23 -0.50 0.33
N LEU A 168 1.54 -0.69 0.23
CA LEU A 168 2.30 -0.58 -0.99
C LEU A 168 2.76 -1.98 -1.40
N ASP A 169 2.14 -2.56 -2.42
CA ASP A 169 2.46 -3.93 -2.87
C ASP A 169 3.43 -3.87 -4.05
N GLU A 170 4.70 -4.18 -3.79
CA GLU A 170 5.80 -4.21 -4.77
C GLU A 170 5.82 -2.98 -5.71
N THR A 171 5.59 -1.80 -5.12
CA THR A 171 5.51 -0.52 -5.87
C THR A 171 6.83 -0.09 -6.47
N ASP A 172 7.92 -0.69 -6.06
CA ASP A 172 9.30 -0.47 -6.52
C ASP A 172 9.70 -1.39 -7.69
N SER A 173 8.90 -2.39 -8.02
CA SER A 173 9.21 -3.32 -9.11
C SER A 173 9.28 -2.62 -10.47
N GLY A 174 10.41 -2.78 -11.17
CA GLY A 174 10.63 -2.23 -12.51
C GLY A 174 10.80 -0.70 -12.56
N LEU A 175 11.00 -0.03 -11.42
CA LEU A 175 11.24 1.40 -11.37
C LEU A 175 12.73 1.75 -11.55
N ASP A 176 12.97 2.85 -12.27
CA ASP A 176 14.26 3.54 -12.25
C ASP A 176 14.46 4.29 -10.90
N ILE A 177 15.66 4.82 -10.70
CA ILE A 177 16.04 5.51 -9.47
C ILE A 177 15.17 6.74 -9.21
N ASP A 178 14.79 7.47 -10.25
CA ASP A 178 14.02 8.70 -10.12
C ASP A 178 12.55 8.40 -9.74
N ALA A 179 11.95 7.40 -10.35
CA ALA A 179 10.61 6.94 -9.98
C ALA A 179 10.59 6.36 -8.54
N LEU A 180 11.63 5.62 -8.14
CA LEU A 180 11.76 5.11 -6.78
C LEU A 180 11.84 6.24 -5.75
N ARG A 181 12.55 7.33 -6.05
CA ARG A 181 12.59 8.53 -5.20
C ARG A 181 11.22 9.17 -5.06
N ILE A 182 10.45 9.29 -6.15
CA ILE A 182 9.09 9.85 -6.09
C ILE A 182 8.19 9.02 -5.19
N VAL A 183 8.27 7.67 -5.26
CA VAL A 183 7.53 6.77 -4.36
C VAL A 183 7.93 7.05 -2.91
N SER A 184 9.22 7.07 -2.64
CA SER A 184 9.76 7.29 -1.28
C SER A 184 9.40 8.68 -0.74
N ASP A 185 9.52 9.72 -1.56
CA ASP A 185 9.18 11.10 -1.18
C ASP A 185 7.68 11.22 -0.87
N GLY A 186 6.83 10.54 -1.65
CA GLY A 186 5.39 10.51 -1.40
C GLY A 186 5.02 9.85 -0.06
N VAL A 187 5.67 8.73 0.27
CA VAL A 187 5.50 8.07 1.57
C VAL A 187 5.99 8.97 2.70
N ASN A 188 7.22 9.48 2.59
CA ASN A 188 7.85 10.30 3.63
C ASN A 188 7.09 11.62 3.88
N ALA A 189 6.55 12.25 2.83
CA ALA A 189 5.73 13.46 2.94
C ALA A 189 4.40 13.24 3.67
N LEU A 190 3.89 12.00 3.67
CA LEU A 190 2.66 11.64 4.37
C LEU A 190 2.88 11.09 5.77
N ARG A 191 4.12 10.78 6.18
CA ARG A 191 4.40 10.26 7.53
C ARG A 191 3.87 11.22 8.60
N SER A 192 3.15 10.67 9.55
CA SER A 192 2.63 11.40 10.71
C SER A 192 2.34 10.41 11.84
N LYS A 193 2.07 10.91 13.05
CA LYS A 193 1.69 10.07 14.19
C LYS A 193 0.37 9.31 14.01
N GLU A 194 -0.40 9.65 12.99
CA GLU A 194 -1.73 9.08 12.74
C GLU A 194 -1.79 8.20 11.48
N ARG A 195 -0.75 8.24 10.63
CA ARG A 195 -0.71 7.49 9.36
C ARG A 195 0.33 6.39 9.45
N SER A 196 -0.09 5.20 9.05
CA SER A 196 0.77 4.02 9.04
C SER A 196 0.95 3.50 7.61
N PHE A 197 2.03 2.79 7.41
CA PHE A 197 2.36 2.20 6.11
C PHE A 197 2.71 0.73 6.28
N LEU A 198 2.21 -0.10 5.38
CA LEU A 198 2.62 -1.48 5.19
C LEU A 198 3.25 -1.61 3.82
N ILE A 199 4.57 -1.73 3.76
CA ILE A 199 5.34 -1.78 2.53
C ILE A 199 5.69 -3.24 2.26
N ILE A 200 5.23 -3.76 1.13
CA ILE A 200 5.57 -5.09 0.65
C ILE A 200 6.60 -4.93 -0.45
N THR A 201 7.78 -5.46 -0.25
CA THR A 201 8.87 -5.41 -1.22
C THR A 201 9.82 -6.58 -1.02
N HIS A 202 10.54 -6.93 -2.06
CA HIS A 202 11.67 -7.85 -1.99
C HIS A 202 13.01 -7.14 -2.20
N TYR A 203 13.01 -5.81 -2.35
CA TYR A 203 14.19 -4.99 -2.54
C TYR A 203 14.48 -4.09 -1.35
N GLN A 204 15.71 -4.12 -0.86
CA GLN A 204 16.19 -3.21 0.20
C GLN A 204 16.15 -1.74 -0.25
N ARG A 205 16.44 -1.45 -1.55
CA ARG A 205 16.59 -0.09 -2.07
C ARG A 205 15.45 0.87 -1.72
N LEU A 206 14.19 0.42 -1.74
CA LEU A 206 13.06 1.24 -1.32
C LEU A 206 13.14 1.56 0.17
N LEU A 207 13.54 0.58 0.98
CA LEU A 207 13.61 0.71 2.44
C LEU A 207 14.75 1.62 2.90
N ASP A 208 15.82 1.76 2.11
CA ASP A 208 16.91 2.71 2.38
C ASP A 208 16.42 4.16 2.36
N TYR A 209 15.44 4.49 1.51
CA TYR A 209 14.85 5.82 1.43
C TYR A 209 13.71 6.04 2.44
N ILE A 210 12.89 5.02 2.71
CA ILE A 210 11.72 5.14 3.58
C ILE A 210 12.08 4.92 5.05
N LYS A 211 13.04 4.03 5.35
CA LYS A 211 13.48 3.65 6.71
C LYS A 211 12.29 3.21 7.57
N PRO A 212 11.82 1.96 7.42
CA PRO A 212 10.73 1.42 8.20
C PRO A 212 11.12 1.27 9.68
N ASP A 213 10.12 1.33 10.57
CA ASP A 213 10.31 1.07 12.01
C ASP A 213 10.50 -0.42 12.25
N PHE A 214 9.81 -1.27 11.48
CA PHE A 214 9.89 -2.73 11.58
C PHE A 214 10.01 -3.37 10.19
N VAL A 215 10.81 -4.43 10.13
CA VAL A 215 10.93 -5.31 8.96
C VAL A 215 10.54 -6.72 9.38
N HIS A 216 9.63 -7.33 8.63
CA HIS A 216 9.15 -8.70 8.86
C HIS A 216 9.53 -9.57 7.68
N VAL A 217 10.05 -10.75 7.96
CA VAL A 217 10.35 -11.77 6.95
C VAL A 217 9.21 -12.75 6.89
N LEU A 218 8.50 -12.76 5.76
CA LEU A 218 7.40 -13.69 5.50
C LEU A 218 7.92 -14.90 4.73
N VAL A 219 7.73 -16.08 5.31
CA VAL A 219 8.08 -17.38 4.71
C VAL A 219 6.91 -18.32 4.90
N ASP A 220 6.49 -19.01 3.85
CA ASP A 220 5.42 -20.01 3.87
C ASP A 220 4.16 -19.55 4.65
N GLY A 221 3.73 -18.32 4.40
CA GLY A 221 2.53 -17.74 4.98
C GLY A 221 2.64 -17.29 6.44
N LYS A 222 3.84 -17.32 7.05
CA LYS A 222 4.10 -16.93 8.45
C LYS A 222 5.22 -15.91 8.55
N ILE A 223 5.20 -15.09 9.60
CA ILE A 223 6.35 -14.25 9.96
C ILE A 223 7.41 -15.13 10.61
N ALA A 224 8.53 -15.35 9.90
CA ALA A 224 9.66 -16.12 10.40
C ALA A 224 10.58 -15.28 11.31
N LYS A 225 10.77 -14.00 11.01
CA LYS A 225 11.64 -13.09 11.78
C LYS A 225 11.10 -11.66 11.72
N THR A 226 11.23 -10.93 12.81
CA THR A 226 10.95 -9.49 12.88
C THR A 226 12.18 -8.77 13.42
N GLY A 227 12.51 -7.62 12.83
CA GLY A 227 13.62 -6.77 13.25
C GLY A 227 13.42 -5.32 12.82
N CYS A 228 14.46 -4.52 12.96
CA CYS A 228 14.51 -3.14 12.46
C CYS A 228 15.08 -3.08 11.03
N GLY A 229 15.40 -1.89 10.53
CA GLY A 229 15.88 -1.70 9.16
C GLY A 229 17.12 -2.53 8.78
N GLU A 230 17.99 -2.84 9.76
CA GLU A 230 19.18 -3.68 9.55
C GLU A 230 18.82 -5.10 9.08
N LEU A 231 17.63 -5.60 9.41
CA LEU A 231 17.19 -6.92 8.94
C LEU A 231 17.06 -6.96 7.42
N ALA A 232 16.65 -5.87 6.77
CA ALA A 232 16.58 -5.79 5.31
C ALA A 232 17.99 -5.91 4.67
N VAL A 233 18.99 -5.27 5.29
CA VAL A 233 20.40 -5.35 4.86
C VAL A 233 20.94 -6.75 5.04
N GLU A 234 20.63 -7.41 6.15
CA GLU A 234 21.00 -8.79 6.43
C GLU A 234 20.42 -9.74 5.37
N LEU A 235 19.14 -9.57 5.03
CA LEU A 235 18.43 -10.38 4.01
C LEU A 235 19.07 -10.28 2.63
N GLU A 236 19.48 -9.08 2.21
CA GLU A 236 20.12 -8.90 0.90
C GLU A 236 21.48 -9.61 0.82
N LYS A 237 22.20 -9.69 1.95
CA LYS A 237 23.52 -10.36 2.03
C LYS A 237 23.41 -11.88 2.12
N VAL A 238 22.47 -12.41 2.91
CA VAL A 238 22.42 -13.84 3.23
C VAL A 238 21.34 -14.61 2.47
N GLY A 239 20.37 -13.92 1.85
CA GLY A 239 19.23 -14.51 1.18
C GLY A 239 18.19 -15.09 2.13
N TYR A 240 17.01 -15.43 1.57
CA TYR A 240 15.88 -15.96 2.36
C TYR A 240 16.09 -17.41 2.80
N GLU A 241 16.89 -18.20 2.09
CA GLU A 241 17.11 -19.64 2.40
C GLU A 241 17.67 -19.87 3.82
N LYS A 242 18.54 -18.98 4.28
CA LYS A 242 19.11 -19.04 5.65
C LYS A 242 18.16 -18.55 6.74
N MET A 243 17.01 -17.99 6.36
CA MET A 243 16.00 -17.46 7.29
C MET A 243 14.81 -18.40 7.47
N GLY A 244 14.93 -19.68 7.08
CA GLY A 244 13.89 -20.70 7.24
C GLY A 244 13.02 -20.93 6.01
N ALA A 245 13.36 -20.34 4.86
CA ALA A 245 12.73 -20.70 3.60
C ALA A 245 13.35 -22.02 3.09
N ASN A 246 12.84 -23.14 3.55
CA ASN A 246 13.11 -24.44 2.92
C ASN A 246 12.38 -24.48 1.57
N LYS A 247 13.11 -24.96 0.53
CA LYS A 247 12.53 -25.27 -0.77
C LYS A 247 11.53 -26.41 -0.67
#